data_a7c9a3389e6b82b437f147f83e37c80c
#
_entry.id   a7c9a3389e6b82b437f147f83e37c80c
#
_cell.length_a   1.000
_cell.length_b   1.000
_cell.length_c   1.000
_cell.angle_alpha   90.00
_cell.angle_beta   90.00
_cell.angle_gamma   90.00
#
_symmetry.space_group_name_H-M   'P 1'
#
loop_
_entity.id
_entity.type
_entity.pdbx_description
1 polymer ?
#
loop_
_entity_poly.entity_id
_entity_poly.type
_entity_poly.pdbx_seq_one_letter_code
_entity_poly.pdbx_strand_id
1 'polypeptide(L)'
;MRPRARDEARAWESPPGGPRPGRSRLGPGSANLRILSEILGLAIGQRGEELIFTDTDPAKLDMARRAMAALAAMPSQAETPSQWEVECLANLLAACPDVDPASFFGGYAPQLGPERLVVARTMAQRAYLEAMGANDLVFGLGPAGTGKTFLAVAMAVEALIKGRVSRLILTRPAVEAGERLGFLPGDLAEKIDPYLRPLYDALSDLIPTEKLVRMHERRLIEVAPLAFMRGRTLSGAFVILDEAQNTTGEQMKMFLTRLGPGSRAVVTGDPDQSDLPGGRPLGLAEAMEILPGIEGIAFCRFTGRDVVRHRLVRHILEAYGRKAALGGPKGEVWP
;
A
#
# COMPACT_ATOMS: atom_id res chain seq x y z
N MET A 1 12.26 19.25 53.92
CA MET A 1 12.30 20.04 52.68
C MET A 1 13.20 19.26 51.70
N ARG A 2 12.59 18.43 50.79
CA ARG A 2 13.35 17.69 49.80
C ARG A 2 13.44 18.55 48.53
N PRO A 3 14.61 18.68 47.89
CA PRO A 3 14.73 19.43 46.67
C PRO A 3 13.96 18.67 45.56
N ARG A 4 13.03 19.37 44.88
CA ARG A 4 12.43 18.92 43.63
C ARG A 4 13.57 18.83 42.62
N ALA A 5 13.87 17.61 42.12
CA ALA A 5 14.66 17.40 40.96
C ALA A 5 14.01 18.23 39.81
N ARG A 6 14.66 19.30 39.40
CA ARG A 6 14.37 19.96 38.11
C ARG A 6 14.78 18.97 37.04
N ASP A 7 13.76 18.38 36.38
CA ASP A 7 13.97 17.67 35.13
C ASP A 7 14.79 18.59 34.23
N GLU A 8 16.04 18.20 33.97
CA GLU A 8 16.92 18.88 33.03
C GLU A 8 16.39 18.60 31.61
N ALA A 9 15.38 19.37 31.20
CA ALA A 9 14.93 19.41 29.83
C ALA A 9 16.10 19.88 28.96
N ARG A 10 16.66 19.01 28.15
CA ARG A 10 17.71 19.38 27.18
C ARG A 10 17.03 19.96 25.96
N ALA A 11 17.37 21.22 25.64
CA ALA A 11 16.99 21.81 24.37
C ALA A 11 17.64 21.00 23.23
N TRP A 12 16.85 20.70 22.20
CA TRP A 12 17.37 19.99 21.04
C TRP A 12 18.31 20.93 20.23
N GLU A 13 19.57 20.61 20.23
CA GLU A 13 20.52 21.19 19.29
C GLU A 13 20.58 20.32 18.03
N SER A 14 20.16 20.87 16.90
CA SER A 14 20.43 20.26 15.60
C SER A 14 21.90 19.91 15.49
N PRO A 15 22.27 18.74 14.97
CA PRO A 15 23.65 18.53 14.56
C PRO A 15 24.04 19.66 13.60
N PRO A 16 25.29 20.17 13.68
CA PRO A 16 25.75 21.24 12.80
C PRO A 16 25.50 20.87 11.34
N GLY A 17 24.62 21.62 10.64
CA GLY A 17 24.24 21.38 9.26
C GLY A 17 23.03 20.42 9.04
N GLY A 18 22.42 19.88 10.08
CA GLY A 18 21.25 19.00 9.95
C GLY A 18 19.96 19.79 9.68
N PRO A 19 19.03 19.25 8.86
CA PRO A 19 17.77 19.91 8.57
C PRO A 19 16.90 20.00 9.82
N ARG A 20 16.49 21.21 10.20
CA ARG A 20 15.45 21.43 11.20
C ARG A 20 14.08 21.37 10.52
N PRO A 21 13.10 20.66 11.08
CA PRO A 21 11.74 20.79 10.56
C PRO A 21 11.27 22.24 10.75
N GLY A 22 10.97 22.92 9.63
CA GLY A 22 10.34 24.24 9.68
C GLY A 22 9.00 24.18 10.42
N ARG A 23 8.51 25.34 10.91
CA ARG A 23 7.20 25.40 11.61
C ARG A 23 6.05 24.77 10.84
N SER A 24 6.05 24.91 9.52
CA SER A 24 5.07 24.27 8.63
C SER A 24 5.06 22.75 8.77
N ARG A 25 6.21 22.10 8.95
CA ARG A 25 6.33 20.64 9.11
C ARG A 25 5.75 20.11 10.42
N LEU A 26 5.67 20.96 11.46
CA LEU A 26 5.13 20.58 12.76
C LEU A 26 3.59 20.53 12.78
N GLY A 27 2.94 21.07 11.76
CA GLY A 27 1.49 21.14 11.64
C GLY A 27 0.82 22.14 12.59
N PRO A 28 -0.48 22.42 12.40
CA PRO A 28 -1.23 23.34 13.25
C PRO A 28 -1.17 22.93 14.72
N GLY A 29 -0.76 23.86 15.60
CA GLY A 29 -0.65 23.61 17.04
C GLY A 29 0.29 22.44 17.38
N SER A 30 1.32 22.19 16.55
CA SER A 30 2.28 21.10 16.72
C SER A 30 1.64 19.69 16.72
N ALA A 31 0.56 19.52 15.96
CA ALA A 31 -0.18 18.25 15.87
C ALA A 31 0.74 17.08 15.46
N ASN A 32 1.68 17.32 14.55
CA ASN A 32 2.61 16.31 14.07
C ASN A 32 3.59 15.85 15.16
N LEU A 33 4.01 16.74 16.07
CA LEU A 33 4.81 16.35 17.22
C LEU A 33 4.03 15.45 18.18
N ARG A 34 2.74 15.72 18.39
CA ARG A 34 1.89 14.88 19.25
C ARG A 34 1.77 13.47 18.71
N ILE A 35 1.58 13.32 17.40
CA ILE A 35 1.50 12.01 16.75
C ILE A 35 2.81 11.23 16.97
N LEU A 36 3.97 11.86 16.72
CA LEU A 36 5.28 11.25 16.93
C LEU A 36 5.48 10.86 18.40
N SER A 37 5.10 11.76 19.34
CA SER A 37 5.19 11.49 20.77
C SER A 37 4.33 10.29 21.20
N GLU A 38 3.09 10.20 20.72
CA GLU A 38 2.17 9.11 21.06
C GLU A 38 2.63 7.76 20.52
N ILE A 39 3.02 7.70 19.24
CA ILE A 39 3.35 6.43 18.59
C ILE A 39 4.73 5.91 19.01
N LEU A 40 5.71 6.80 19.12
CA LEU A 40 7.10 6.44 19.46
C LEU A 40 7.37 6.43 20.97
N GLY A 41 6.39 6.83 21.80
CA GLY A 41 6.57 6.92 23.24
C GLY A 41 7.60 7.96 23.66
N LEU A 42 7.71 9.07 22.91
CA LEU A 42 8.71 10.11 23.11
C LEU A 42 8.08 11.32 23.83
N ALA A 43 8.81 11.89 24.78
CA ALA A 43 8.41 13.13 25.43
C ALA A 43 9.00 14.33 24.66
N ILE A 44 8.28 14.78 23.62
CA ILE A 44 8.69 15.90 22.76
C ILE A 44 7.75 17.08 23.00
N GLY A 45 8.29 18.24 23.31
CA GLY A 45 7.58 19.50 23.43
C GLY A 45 8.15 20.58 22.53
N GLN A 46 7.43 21.70 22.42
CA GLN A 46 7.89 22.90 21.70
C GLN A 46 7.79 24.11 22.61
N ARG A 47 8.85 24.90 22.66
CA ARG A 47 8.89 26.21 23.36
C ARG A 47 9.42 27.27 22.40
N GLY A 48 8.52 28.05 21.84
CA GLY A 48 8.88 29.02 20.80
C GLY A 48 9.36 28.32 19.52
N GLU A 49 10.61 28.47 19.14
CA GLU A 49 11.24 27.79 17.98
C GLU A 49 12.05 26.57 18.40
N GLU A 50 12.20 26.33 19.69
CA GLU A 50 12.99 25.22 20.20
C GLU A 50 12.13 23.98 20.43
N LEU A 51 12.67 22.82 20.03
CA LEU A 51 12.13 21.51 20.37
C LEU A 51 12.80 21.06 21.66
N ILE A 52 11.99 20.61 22.63
CA ILE A 52 12.46 20.19 23.94
C ILE A 52 12.18 18.70 24.08
N PHE A 53 13.21 17.93 24.40
CA PHE A 53 13.13 16.53 24.75
C PHE A 53 13.32 16.38 26.26
N THR A 54 12.34 15.77 26.92
CA THR A 54 12.39 15.59 28.38
C THR A 54 12.78 14.18 28.79
N ASP A 55 13.01 13.27 27.83
CA ASP A 55 13.46 11.92 28.10
C ASP A 55 14.97 11.88 28.36
N THR A 56 15.41 11.04 29.29
CA THR A 56 16.81 10.84 29.66
C THR A 56 17.42 9.59 29.03
N ASP A 57 16.61 8.73 28.42
CA ASP A 57 17.06 7.52 27.75
C ASP A 57 17.77 7.87 26.43
N PRO A 58 19.07 7.52 26.27
CA PRO A 58 19.81 7.80 25.05
C PRO A 58 19.18 7.21 23.78
N ALA A 59 18.56 6.03 23.87
CA ALA A 59 17.89 5.38 22.73
C ALA A 59 16.66 6.17 22.29
N LYS A 60 15.87 6.68 23.23
CA LYS A 60 14.71 7.54 22.94
C LYS A 60 15.12 8.88 22.39
N LEU A 61 16.20 9.48 22.91
CA LEU A 61 16.76 10.73 22.38
C LEU A 61 17.24 10.56 20.93
N ASP A 62 17.89 9.45 20.62
CA ASP A 62 18.31 9.14 19.25
C ASP A 62 17.11 8.94 18.34
N MET A 63 16.12 8.18 18.76
CA MET A 63 14.86 8.01 18.03
C MET A 63 14.17 9.34 17.76
N ALA A 64 14.11 10.22 18.76
CA ALA A 64 13.53 11.55 18.61
C ALA A 64 14.29 12.40 17.57
N ARG A 65 15.62 12.38 17.57
CA ARG A 65 16.44 13.06 16.57
C ARG A 65 16.18 12.54 15.17
N ARG A 66 16.12 11.23 15.00
CA ARG A 66 15.86 10.58 13.72
C ARG A 66 14.44 10.89 13.23
N ALA A 67 13.45 10.87 14.12
CA ALA A 67 12.08 11.25 13.78
C ALA A 67 11.98 12.71 13.30
N MET A 68 12.69 13.63 13.95
CA MET A 68 12.72 15.04 13.52
C MET A 68 13.43 15.23 12.19
N ALA A 69 14.57 14.59 11.98
CA ALA A 69 15.30 14.64 10.71
C ALA A 69 14.43 14.06 9.56
N ALA A 70 13.75 12.94 9.83
CA ALA A 70 12.85 12.33 8.87
C ALA A 70 11.64 13.22 8.54
N LEU A 71 11.04 13.85 9.53
CA LEU A 71 9.95 14.80 9.33
C LEU A 71 10.36 15.99 8.48
N ALA A 72 11.61 16.50 8.69
CA ALA A 72 12.17 17.58 7.90
C ALA A 72 12.42 17.18 6.43
N ALA A 73 12.88 15.95 6.19
CA ALA A 73 13.25 15.42 4.88
C ALA A 73 12.07 14.73 4.14
N MET A 74 10.92 14.53 4.82
CA MET A 74 9.80 13.79 4.25
C MET A 74 9.29 14.45 2.96
N PRO A 75 9.22 13.73 1.83
CA PRO A 75 8.56 14.21 0.64
C PRO A 75 7.06 14.33 0.92
N SER A 76 6.53 15.52 0.88
CA SER A 76 5.10 15.79 1.01
C SER A 76 4.66 16.68 -0.14
N GLN A 77 3.46 16.42 -0.67
CA GLN A 77 2.86 17.26 -1.73
C GLN A 77 2.47 18.65 -1.20
N ALA A 78 2.29 18.77 0.11
CA ALA A 78 2.00 20.01 0.79
C ALA A 78 3.22 20.48 1.60
N GLU A 79 3.30 21.77 1.85
CA GLU A 79 4.35 22.35 2.70
C GLU A 79 4.31 21.76 4.11
N THR A 80 3.10 21.39 4.58
CA THR A 80 2.86 20.69 5.84
C THR A 80 2.48 19.23 5.57
N PRO A 81 3.24 18.24 6.07
CA PRO A 81 2.83 16.84 6.02
C PRO A 81 1.49 16.64 6.72
N SER A 82 0.62 15.84 6.12
CA SER A 82 -0.65 15.46 6.72
C SER A 82 -0.41 14.60 7.97
N GLN A 83 -1.34 14.63 8.92
CA GLN A 83 -1.25 13.81 10.15
C GLN A 83 -1.03 12.34 9.81
N TRP A 84 -1.68 11.87 8.77
CA TRP A 84 -1.57 10.50 8.32
C TRP A 84 -0.17 10.14 7.74
N GLU A 85 0.49 11.04 7.01
CA GLU A 85 1.89 10.85 6.55
C GLU A 85 2.83 10.75 7.77
N VAL A 86 2.59 11.56 8.79
CA VAL A 86 3.38 11.52 10.03
C VAL A 86 3.12 10.24 10.83
N GLU A 87 1.89 9.74 10.87
CA GLU A 87 1.58 8.43 11.45
C GLU A 87 2.33 7.30 10.73
N CYS A 88 2.40 7.34 9.39
CA CYS A 88 3.17 6.37 8.61
C CYS A 88 4.66 6.42 8.95
N LEU A 89 5.25 7.62 9.05
CA LEU A 89 6.64 7.81 9.47
C LEU A 89 6.88 7.24 10.88
N ALA A 90 6.01 7.57 11.83
CA ALA A 90 6.13 7.11 13.20
C ALA A 90 6.05 5.57 13.29
N ASN A 91 5.09 4.96 12.58
CA ASN A 91 4.96 3.50 12.53
C ASN A 91 6.16 2.82 11.84
N LEU A 92 6.73 3.42 10.79
CA LEU A 92 7.94 2.94 10.15
C LEU A 92 9.11 2.90 11.14
N LEU A 93 9.35 4.00 11.86
CA LEU A 93 10.41 4.11 12.85
C LEU A 93 10.21 3.17 14.04
N ALA A 94 8.96 2.98 14.47
CA ALA A 94 8.63 2.04 15.54
C ALA A 94 8.87 0.58 15.12
N ALA A 95 8.55 0.22 13.87
CA ALA A 95 8.72 -1.12 13.34
C ALA A 95 10.16 -1.45 12.96
N CYS A 96 10.91 -0.45 12.48
CA CYS A 96 12.27 -0.56 11.98
C CYS A 96 13.17 0.54 12.57
N PRO A 97 13.56 0.41 13.85
CA PRO A 97 14.34 1.45 14.54
C PRO A 97 15.66 1.82 13.85
N ASP A 98 16.27 0.91 13.09
CA ASP A 98 17.55 1.10 12.41
C ASP A 98 17.43 1.65 10.99
N VAL A 99 16.20 1.78 10.45
CA VAL A 99 16.00 2.31 9.10
C VAL A 99 16.44 3.77 9.02
N ASP A 100 17.21 4.13 7.99
CA ASP A 100 17.44 5.54 7.67
C ASP A 100 16.22 6.10 6.91
N PRO A 101 15.47 7.05 7.53
CA PRO A 101 14.28 7.58 6.89
C PRO A 101 14.56 8.36 5.59
N ALA A 102 15.69 9.04 5.49
CA ALA A 102 16.05 9.77 4.29
C ALA A 102 16.27 8.81 3.12
N SER A 103 16.99 7.73 3.36
CA SER A 103 17.18 6.64 2.41
C SER A 103 15.85 5.96 2.06
N PHE A 104 14.97 5.76 3.05
CA PHE A 104 13.65 5.16 2.84
C PHE A 104 12.79 6.01 1.91
N PHE A 105 12.63 7.30 2.18
CA PHE A 105 11.84 8.20 1.36
C PHE A 105 12.51 8.60 0.04
N GLY A 106 13.84 8.52 -0.03
CA GLY A 106 14.62 8.70 -1.27
C GLY A 106 14.59 7.51 -2.22
N GLY A 107 13.94 6.39 -1.83
CA GLY A 107 13.76 5.21 -2.66
C GLY A 107 12.88 5.45 -3.88
N TYR A 108 12.74 4.42 -4.70
CA TYR A 108 11.91 4.51 -5.90
C TYR A 108 10.45 4.78 -5.53
N ALA A 109 9.88 5.80 -6.17
CA ALA A 109 8.50 6.18 -6.04
C ALA A 109 7.90 6.48 -7.43
N PRO A 110 6.77 5.86 -7.82
CA PRO A 110 6.11 6.13 -9.08
C PRO A 110 5.73 7.61 -9.21
N GLN A 111 6.15 8.23 -10.33
CA GLN A 111 5.85 9.62 -10.64
C GLN A 111 4.75 9.70 -11.72
N LEU A 112 3.59 10.21 -11.34
CA LEU A 112 2.39 10.26 -12.18
C LEU A 112 2.17 11.62 -12.85
N GLY A 113 3.06 12.57 -12.58
CA GLY A 113 3.05 13.94 -13.11
C GLY A 113 4.12 14.78 -12.42
N PRO A 114 4.23 16.08 -12.75
CA PRO A 114 5.26 16.96 -12.19
C PRO A 114 5.25 17.01 -10.65
N GLU A 115 4.06 16.97 -10.05
CA GLU A 115 3.87 17.14 -8.61
C GLU A 115 3.29 15.88 -7.92
N ARG A 116 3.00 14.80 -8.67
CA ARG A 116 2.33 13.62 -8.11
C ARG A 116 3.27 12.43 -7.99
N LEU A 117 3.72 12.20 -6.78
CA LEU A 117 4.57 11.10 -6.39
C LEU A 117 3.80 10.10 -5.50
N VAL A 118 3.93 8.81 -5.76
CA VAL A 118 3.36 7.76 -4.92
C VAL A 118 4.46 7.14 -4.08
N VAL A 119 4.48 7.46 -2.79
CA VAL A 119 5.54 7.06 -1.86
C VAL A 119 5.13 5.80 -1.11
N ALA A 120 6.07 4.85 -0.98
CA ALA A 120 5.90 3.69 -0.10
C ALA A 120 5.78 4.13 1.37
N ARG A 121 4.98 3.44 2.14
CA ARG A 121 4.66 3.74 3.54
C ARG A 121 5.18 2.69 4.52
N THR A 122 5.46 1.50 4.00
CA THR A 122 6.06 0.40 4.76
C THR A 122 7.22 -0.19 3.98
N MET A 123 8.09 -0.92 4.69
CA MET A 123 9.22 -1.62 4.05
C MET A 123 8.74 -2.63 3.00
N ALA A 124 7.64 -3.33 3.26
CA ALA A 124 7.05 -4.26 2.30
C ALA A 124 6.55 -3.54 1.03
N GLN A 125 5.92 -2.37 1.18
CA GLN A 125 5.51 -1.55 0.03
C GLN A 125 6.71 -1.08 -0.79
N ARG A 126 7.80 -0.66 -0.13
CA ARG A 126 9.03 -0.27 -0.81
C ARG A 126 9.64 -1.42 -1.59
N ALA A 127 9.82 -2.57 -0.93
CA ALA A 127 10.35 -3.78 -1.59
C ALA A 127 9.48 -4.20 -2.79
N TYR A 128 8.16 -4.03 -2.68
CA TYR A 128 7.23 -4.32 -3.76
C TYR A 128 7.38 -3.37 -4.96
N LEU A 129 7.55 -2.07 -4.73
CA LEU A 129 7.83 -1.11 -5.80
C LEU A 129 9.17 -1.40 -6.50
N GLU A 130 10.22 -1.70 -5.72
CA GLU A 130 11.53 -2.08 -6.24
C GLU A 130 11.45 -3.38 -7.05
N ALA A 131 10.72 -4.39 -6.55
CA ALA A 131 10.51 -5.65 -7.26
C ALA A 131 9.80 -5.45 -8.61
N MET A 132 8.74 -4.62 -8.65
CA MET A 132 8.04 -4.28 -9.90
C MET A 132 8.91 -3.49 -10.88
N GLY A 133 9.91 -2.76 -10.40
CA GLY A 133 10.92 -2.10 -11.23
C GLY A 133 11.90 -3.07 -11.89
N ALA A 134 12.24 -4.16 -11.19
CA ALA A 134 13.32 -5.08 -11.55
C ALA A 134 12.86 -6.37 -12.25
N ASN A 135 11.58 -6.77 -12.13
CA ASN A 135 11.09 -8.05 -12.63
C ASN A 135 9.95 -7.88 -13.64
N ASP A 136 9.74 -8.89 -14.47
CA ASP A 136 8.67 -8.91 -15.47
C ASP A 136 7.32 -9.37 -14.88
N LEU A 137 7.36 -10.22 -13.84
CA LEU A 137 6.19 -10.70 -13.13
C LEU A 137 6.39 -10.59 -11.63
N VAL A 138 5.47 -9.89 -10.95
CA VAL A 138 5.54 -9.73 -9.50
C VAL A 138 4.24 -10.15 -8.83
N PHE A 139 4.35 -10.98 -7.81
CA PHE A 139 3.23 -11.36 -6.95
C PHE A 139 3.23 -10.50 -5.70
N GLY A 140 2.17 -9.74 -5.47
CA GLY A 140 1.90 -8.97 -4.25
C GLY A 140 0.89 -9.72 -3.37
N LEU A 141 1.35 -10.36 -2.29
CA LEU A 141 0.59 -11.31 -1.49
C LEU A 141 0.34 -10.80 -0.08
N GLY A 142 -0.87 -10.95 0.44
CA GLY A 142 -1.22 -10.64 1.83
C GLY A 142 -2.54 -9.90 1.99
N PRO A 143 -2.86 -9.46 3.23
CA PRO A 143 -4.19 -9.01 3.60
C PRO A 143 -4.66 -7.76 2.86
N ALA A 144 -5.97 -7.59 2.80
CA ALA A 144 -6.60 -6.41 2.22
C ALA A 144 -6.19 -5.12 2.96
N GLY A 145 -6.08 -4.00 2.21
CA GLY A 145 -5.71 -2.70 2.78
C GLY A 145 -4.21 -2.46 2.95
N THR A 146 -3.34 -3.34 2.43
CA THR A 146 -1.87 -3.14 2.40
C THR A 146 -1.39 -2.35 1.19
N GLY A 147 -2.29 -1.93 0.29
CA GLY A 147 -1.97 -1.08 -0.86
C GLY A 147 -1.46 -1.83 -2.10
N LYS A 148 -1.54 -3.16 -2.16
CA LYS A 148 -1.05 -3.98 -3.28
C LYS A 148 -1.56 -3.51 -4.64
N THR A 149 -2.86 -3.47 -4.80
CA THR A 149 -3.53 -3.08 -6.05
C THR A 149 -3.25 -1.61 -6.40
N PHE A 150 -3.34 -0.72 -5.41
CA PHE A 150 -3.06 0.71 -5.58
C PHE A 150 -1.62 0.96 -6.08
N LEU A 151 -0.62 0.33 -5.46
CA LEU A 151 0.78 0.48 -5.86
C LEU A 151 1.06 -0.17 -7.23
N ALA A 152 0.43 -1.30 -7.54
CA ALA A 152 0.53 -1.92 -8.85
C ALA A 152 -0.05 -1.00 -9.94
N VAL A 153 -1.21 -0.38 -9.70
CA VAL A 153 -1.81 0.59 -10.63
C VAL A 153 -0.93 1.83 -10.78
N ALA A 154 -0.35 2.35 -9.69
CA ALA A 154 0.57 3.48 -9.76
C ALA A 154 1.81 3.19 -10.63
N MET A 155 2.43 2.02 -10.46
CA MET A 155 3.54 1.55 -11.30
C MET A 155 3.16 1.40 -12.77
N ALA A 156 1.97 0.86 -13.02
CA ALA A 156 1.45 0.68 -14.36
C ALA A 156 1.20 2.04 -15.05
N VAL A 157 0.56 2.97 -14.35
CA VAL A 157 0.30 4.33 -14.85
C VAL A 157 1.61 5.07 -15.15
N GLU A 158 2.60 4.97 -14.27
CA GLU A 158 3.92 5.55 -14.54
C GLU A 158 4.58 4.92 -15.76
N ALA A 159 4.52 3.59 -15.90
CA ALA A 159 5.09 2.90 -17.05
C ALA A 159 4.44 3.34 -18.37
N LEU A 160 3.12 3.59 -18.35
CA LEU A 160 2.39 4.13 -19.51
C LEU A 160 2.79 5.58 -19.81
N ILE A 161 2.85 6.45 -18.81
CA ILE A 161 3.23 7.86 -18.97
C ILE A 161 4.65 7.98 -19.49
N LYS A 162 5.57 7.15 -19.02
CA LYS A 162 6.97 7.10 -19.47
C LYS A 162 7.18 6.35 -20.79
N GLY A 163 6.11 5.83 -21.42
CA GLY A 163 6.17 5.09 -22.67
C GLY A 163 6.90 3.75 -22.59
N ARG A 164 7.08 3.19 -21.38
CA ARG A 164 7.68 1.86 -21.19
C ARG A 164 6.75 0.73 -21.63
N VAL A 165 5.46 0.98 -21.62
CA VAL A 165 4.40 0.12 -22.14
C VAL A 165 3.45 0.93 -22.99
N SER A 166 2.75 0.29 -23.91
CA SER A 166 1.79 0.94 -24.82
C SER A 166 0.37 0.97 -24.28
N ARG A 167 0.06 0.13 -23.30
CA ARG A 167 -1.29 0.02 -22.71
C ARG A 167 -1.26 -0.60 -21.31
N LEU A 168 -2.33 -0.33 -20.54
CA LEU A 168 -2.62 -0.97 -19.27
C LEU A 168 -3.79 -1.92 -19.44
N ILE A 169 -3.70 -3.09 -18.83
CA ILE A 169 -4.78 -4.06 -18.78
C ILE A 169 -4.98 -4.46 -17.32
N LEU A 170 -6.13 -4.11 -16.77
CA LEU A 170 -6.52 -4.48 -15.41
C LEU A 170 -7.60 -5.55 -15.49
N THR A 171 -7.35 -6.66 -14.81
CA THR A 171 -8.26 -7.79 -14.84
C THR A 171 -8.49 -8.38 -13.47
N ARG A 172 -9.67 -8.95 -13.28
CA ARG A 172 -10.09 -9.60 -12.04
C ARG A 172 -10.93 -10.83 -12.34
N PRO A 173 -10.81 -11.93 -11.59
CA PRO A 173 -11.74 -13.03 -11.69
C PRO A 173 -13.16 -12.55 -11.35
N ALA A 174 -14.13 -12.82 -12.21
CA ALA A 174 -15.52 -12.65 -11.85
C ALA A 174 -15.93 -13.88 -11.02
N VAL A 175 -15.99 -13.70 -9.71
CA VAL A 175 -16.39 -14.75 -8.76
C VAL A 175 -17.76 -14.40 -8.21
N GLU A 176 -18.66 -15.39 -8.22
CA GLU A 176 -19.93 -15.28 -7.54
C GLU A 176 -19.70 -15.39 -6.02
N ALA A 177 -19.49 -14.28 -5.34
CA ALA A 177 -19.42 -14.23 -3.87
C ALA A 177 -20.82 -14.48 -3.29
N GLY A 178 -21.22 -15.76 -3.21
CA GLY A 178 -22.51 -16.16 -2.63
C GLY A 178 -23.77 -15.87 -3.46
N GLU A 179 -23.70 -14.94 -4.39
CA GLU A 179 -24.79 -14.64 -5.34
C GLU A 179 -24.40 -15.12 -6.74
N ARG A 180 -25.19 -16.02 -7.29
CA ARG A 180 -24.97 -16.49 -8.67
C ARG A 180 -25.19 -15.32 -9.64
N LEU A 181 -24.24 -15.05 -10.53
CA LEU A 181 -24.35 -14.05 -11.62
C LEU A 181 -25.70 -14.10 -12.36
N GLY A 182 -26.34 -15.26 -12.35
CA GLY A 182 -27.67 -15.45 -12.90
C GLY A 182 -28.82 -14.71 -12.20
N PHE A 183 -28.64 -14.25 -10.95
CA PHE A 183 -29.68 -13.54 -10.20
C PHE A 183 -29.61 -12.01 -10.29
N LEU A 184 -28.52 -11.46 -10.79
CA LEU A 184 -28.42 -10.01 -11.01
C LEU A 184 -29.22 -9.64 -12.28
N PRO A 185 -30.08 -8.60 -12.24
CA PRO A 185 -30.74 -8.09 -13.42
C PRO A 185 -29.72 -7.41 -14.36
N GLY A 186 -30.00 -7.43 -15.67
CA GLY A 186 -29.16 -6.77 -16.66
C GLY A 186 -28.37 -7.72 -17.56
N ASP A 187 -27.63 -7.16 -18.49
CA ASP A 187 -26.75 -7.91 -19.39
C ASP A 187 -25.47 -8.39 -18.69
N LEU A 188 -24.63 -9.14 -19.37
CA LEU A 188 -23.39 -9.69 -18.80
C LEU A 188 -22.42 -8.60 -18.35
N ALA A 189 -22.35 -7.48 -19.07
CA ALA A 189 -21.47 -6.36 -18.76
C ALA A 189 -21.93 -5.65 -17.47
N GLU A 190 -23.24 -5.40 -17.33
CA GLU A 190 -23.82 -4.80 -16.14
C GLU A 190 -23.63 -5.67 -14.88
N LYS A 191 -23.70 -6.99 -15.03
CA LYS A 191 -23.49 -7.95 -13.94
C LYS A 191 -22.02 -8.02 -13.48
N ILE A 192 -21.07 -7.75 -14.36
CA ILE A 192 -19.64 -7.81 -14.07
C ILE A 192 -19.10 -6.46 -13.54
N ASP A 193 -19.73 -5.34 -13.90
CA ASP A 193 -19.27 -3.99 -13.52
C ASP A 193 -18.99 -3.82 -12.02
N PRO A 194 -19.83 -4.29 -11.07
CA PRO A 194 -19.56 -4.17 -9.65
C PRO A 194 -18.21 -4.79 -9.21
N TYR A 195 -17.81 -5.88 -9.85
CA TYR A 195 -16.53 -6.55 -9.53
C TYR A 195 -15.32 -5.81 -10.08
N LEU A 196 -15.51 -4.96 -11.07
CA LEU A 196 -14.43 -4.16 -11.68
C LEU A 196 -14.33 -2.76 -11.06
N ARG A 197 -15.32 -2.28 -10.34
CA ARG A 197 -15.33 -0.95 -9.69
C ARG A 197 -14.08 -0.65 -8.88
N PRO A 198 -13.55 -1.56 -8.03
CA PRO A 198 -12.34 -1.27 -7.26
C PRO A 198 -11.12 -0.95 -8.14
N LEU A 199 -11.06 -1.48 -9.36
CA LEU A 199 -9.99 -1.16 -10.32
C LEU A 199 -10.19 0.23 -10.93
N TYR A 200 -11.42 0.62 -11.23
CA TYR A 200 -11.76 1.98 -11.67
C TYR A 200 -11.51 3.01 -10.58
N ASP A 201 -11.83 2.69 -9.32
CA ASP A 201 -11.57 3.56 -8.17
C ASP A 201 -10.06 3.80 -8.02
N ALA A 202 -9.24 2.74 -8.08
CA ALA A 202 -7.79 2.86 -8.02
C ALA A 202 -7.21 3.71 -9.17
N LEU A 203 -7.75 3.60 -10.39
CA LEU A 203 -7.37 4.45 -11.51
C LEU A 203 -7.78 5.91 -11.29
N SER A 204 -8.99 6.15 -10.81
CA SER A 204 -9.54 7.48 -10.54
C SER A 204 -8.79 8.19 -9.42
N ASP A 205 -8.32 7.46 -8.43
CA ASP A 205 -7.46 7.97 -7.37
C ASP A 205 -6.09 8.43 -7.89
N LEU A 206 -5.62 7.90 -9.04
CA LEU A 206 -4.27 8.14 -9.56
C LEU A 206 -4.25 9.02 -10.81
N ILE A 207 -5.34 9.08 -11.57
CA ILE A 207 -5.43 9.81 -12.83
C ILE A 207 -6.60 10.79 -12.76
N PRO A 208 -6.42 12.07 -13.12
CA PRO A 208 -7.54 13.01 -13.24
C PRO A 208 -8.62 12.48 -14.20
N THR A 209 -9.88 12.63 -13.83
CA THR A 209 -11.04 12.04 -14.53
C THR A 209 -11.05 12.32 -16.03
N GLU A 210 -10.79 13.57 -16.44
CA GLU A 210 -10.75 13.91 -17.86
C GLU A 210 -9.65 13.18 -18.64
N LYS A 211 -8.48 12.96 -18.00
CA LYS A 211 -7.37 12.24 -18.60
C LYS A 211 -7.70 10.76 -18.68
N LEU A 212 -8.33 10.19 -17.65
CA LEU A 212 -8.75 8.79 -17.60
C LEU A 212 -9.74 8.48 -18.72
N VAL A 213 -10.76 9.32 -18.93
CA VAL A 213 -11.73 9.17 -20.04
C VAL A 213 -11.01 9.12 -21.38
N ARG A 214 -10.14 10.11 -21.66
CA ARG A 214 -9.36 10.14 -22.92
C ARG A 214 -8.47 8.89 -23.11
N MET A 215 -7.89 8.37 -22.03
CA MET A 215 -7.08 7.16 -22.09
C MET A 215 -7.92 5.92 -22.41
N HIS A 216 -9.13 5.83 -21.88
CA HIS A 216 -10.11 4.79 -22.23
C HIS A 216 -10.54 4.87 -23.70
N GLU A 217 -10.94 6.05 -24.19
CA GLU A 217 -11.31 6.26 -25.59
C GLU A 217 -10.19 5.86 -26.58
N ARG A 218 -8.95 6.13 -26.20
CA ARG A 218 -7.76 5.74 -26.97
C ARG A 218 -7.34 4.28 -26.79
N ARG A 219 -8.06 3.51 -25.99
CA ARG A 219 -7.74 2.12 -25.63
C ARG A 219 -6.36 1.92 -25.01
N LEU A 220 -5.87 2.96 -24.32
CA LEU A 220 -4.62 2.89 -23.55
C LEU A 220 -4.83 2.20 -22.21
N ILE A 221 -6.07 2.19 -21.69
CA ILE A 221 -6.48 1.50 -20.47
C ILE A 221 -7.65 0.60 -20.80
N GLU A 222 -7.54 -0.66 -20.43
CA GLU A 222 -8.58 -1.68 -20.54
C GLU A 222 -8.84 -2.27 -19.16
N VAL A 223 -10.10 -2.30 -18.73
CA VAL A 223 -10.53 -3.00 -17.51
C VAL A 223 -11.51 -4.08 -17.94
N ALA A 224 -11.18 -5.34 -17.71
CA ALA A 224 -11.97 -6.45 -18.22
C ALA A 224 -11.87 -7.68 -17.30
N PRO A 225 -12.90 -8.56 -17.28
CA PRO A 225 -12.84 -9.84 -16.57
C PRO A 225 -11.72 -10.73 -17.07
N LEU A 226 -11.15 -11.54 -16.18
CA LEU A 226 -10.07 -12.48 -16.50
C LEU A 226 -10.40 -13.41 -17.69
N ALA A 227 -11.65 -13.84 -17.82
CA ALA A 227 -12.10 -14.70 -18.90
C ALA A 227 -11.84 -14.09 -20.29
N PHE A 228 -11.84 -12.76 -20.42
CA PHE A 228 -11.63 -12.04 -21.68
C PHE A 228 -10.17 -11.97 -22.10
N MET A 229 -9.25 -12.47 -21.27
CA MET A 229 -7.83 -12.62 -21.62
C MET A 229 -7.56 -13.89 -22.41
N ARG A 230 -8.51 -14.83 -22.45
CA ARG A 230 -8.34 -16.10 -23.17
C ARG A 230 -8.14 -15.89 -24.68
N GLY A 231 -7.14 -16.58 -25.25
CA GLY A 231 -6.83 -16.51 -26.68
C GLY A 231 -6.10 -15.24 -27.13
N ARG A 232 -5.76 -14.34 -26.22
CA ARG A 232 -5.03 -13.10 -26.50
C ARG A 232 -3.53 -13.26 -26.21
N THR A 233 -2.71 -12.47 -26.87
CA THR A 233 -1.30 -12.22 -26.50
C THR A 233 -1.18 -10.77 -26.07
N LEU A 234 -0.73 -10.56 -24.84
CA LEU A 234 -0.68 -9.23 -24.20
C LEU A 234 0.73 -8.66 -24.35
N SER A 235 1.10 -8.21 -25.56
CA SER A 235 2.42 -7.62 -25.84
C SER A 235 2.46 -6.13 -25.55
N GLY A 236 3.62 -5.63 -25.08
CA GLY A 236 3.85 -4.21 -24.78
C GLY A 236 2.89 -3.64 -23.74
N ALA A 237 2.37 -4.45 -22.83
CA ALA A 237 1.35 -4.09 -21.89
C ALA A 237 1.85 -4.20 -20.42
N PHE A 238 1.34 -3.35 -19.55
CA PHE A 238 1.39 -3.59 -18.13
C PHE A 238 0.07 -4.23 -17.71
N VAL A 239 0.12 -5.46 -17.20
CA VAL A 239 -1.06 -6.26 -16.91
C VAL A 239 -1.20 -6.47 -15.40
N ILE A 240 -2.37 -6.20 -14.84
CA ILE A 240 -2.66 -6.43 -13.42
C ILE A 240 -3.77 -7.46 -13.31
N LEU A 241 -3.49 -8.56 -12.60
CA LEU A 241 -4.50 -9.52 -12.15
C LEU A 241 -4.76 -9.29 -10.66
N ASP A 242 -5.91 -8.72 -10.35
CA ASP A 242 -6.33 -8.45 -8.97
C ASP A 242 -7.20 -9.58 -8.41
N GLU A 243 -7.21 -9.76 -7.09
CA GLU A 243 -7.96 -10.81 -6.36
C GLU A 243 -7.67 -12.23 -6.88
N ALA A 244 -6.39 -12.50 -7.14
CA ALA A 244 -5.95 -13.74 -7.77
C ALA A 244 -6.19 -15.00 -6.91
N GLN A 245 -6.44 -14.90 -5.61
CA GLN A 245 -6.89 -16.01 -4.76
C GLN A 245 -8.21 -16.62 -5.26
N ASN A 246 -8.96 -15.87 -6.06
CA ASN A 246 -10.22 -16.31 -6.64
C ASN A 246 -10.04 -16.90 -8.06
N THR A 247 -8.81 -17.28 -8.43
CA THR A 247 -8.54 -18.01 -9.67
C THR A 247 -8.40 -19.50 -9.44
N THR A 248 -8.87 -20.30 -10.41
CA THR A 248 -8.48 -21.72 -10.49
C THR A 248 -7.07 -21.86 -11.07
N GLY A 249 -6.41 -23.04 -10.89
CA GLY A 249 -5.10 -23.32 -11.50
C GLY A 249 -5.10 -23.13 -13.01
N GLU A 250 -6.16 -23.56 -13.71
CA GLU A 250 -6.32 -23.36 -15.16
C GLU A 250 -6.42 -21.88 -15.55
N GLN A 251 -7.14 -21.07 -14.77
CA GLN A 251 -7.26 -19.63 -15.01
C GLN A 251 -5.94 -18.90 -14.77
N MET A 252 -5.21 -19.24 -13.70
CA MET A 252 -3.89 -18.67 -13.42
C MET A 252 -2.91 -19.04 -14.52
N LYS A 253 -2.81 -20.31 -14.89
CA LYS A 253 -1.96 -20.76 -16.00
C LYS A 253 -2.33 -20.08 -17.31
N MET A 254 -3.64 -19.98 -17.61
CA MET A 254 -4.12 -19.27 -18.79
C MET A 254 -3.64 -17.84 -18.80
N PHE A 255 -3.77 -17.10 -17.70
CA PHE A 255 -3.34 -15.71 -17.57
C PHE A 255 -1.83 -15.56 -17.76
N LEU A 256 -1.02 -16.30 -17.02
CA LEU A 256 0.44 -16.22 -17.06
C LEU A 256 1.02 -16.49 -18.45
N THR A 257 0.38 -17.39 -19.20
CA THR A 257 0.79 -17.71 -20.58
C THR A 257 0.32 -16.72 -21.64
N ARG A 258 -0.37 -15.64 -21.25
CA ARG A 258 -0.77 -14.54 -22.16
C ARG A 258 0.27 -13.44 -22.29
N LEU A 259 1.25 -13.40 -21.37
CA LEU A 259 2.29 -12.37 -21.40
C LEU A 259 3.10 -12.47 -22.69
N GLY A 260 3.12 -11.38 -23.44
CA GLY A 260 3.87 -11.27 -24.69
C GLY A 260 5.14 -10.43 -24.51
N PRO A 261 5.95 -10.30 -25.56
CA PRO A 261 7.19 -9.51 -25.53
C PRO A 261 6.95 -8.07 -25.06
N GLY A 262 7.85 -7.55 -24.20
CA GLY A 262 7.80 -6.18 -23.69
C GLY A 262 6.66 -5.91 -22.70
N SER A 263 6.02 -6.97 -22.19
CA SER A 263 4.98 -6.84 -21.17
C SER A 263 5.53 -7.07 -19.78
N ARG A 264 4.87 -6.43 -18.79
CA ARG A 264 5.05 -6.68 -17.37
C ARG A 264 3.74 -7.06 -16.75
N ALA A 265 3.77 -7.90 -15.73
CA ALA A 265 2.57 -8.30 -15.02
C ALA A 265 2.72 -8.20 -13.50
N VAL A 266 1.62 -7.88 -12.86
CA VAL A 266 1.49 -7.93 -11.41
C VAL A 266 0.26 -8.75 -11.07
N VAL A 267 0.44 -9.68 -10.14
CA VAL A 267 -0.62 -10.51 -9.58
C VAL A 267 -0.80 -10.13 -8.12
N THR A 268 -1.98 -9.64 -7.76
CA THR A 268 -2.31 -9.29 -6.37
C THR A 268 -3.33 -10.25 -5.81
N GLY A 269 -3.19 -10.61 -4.53
CA GLY A 269 -4.12 -11.51 -3.86
C GLY A 269 -3.81 -11.73 -2.40
N ASP A 270 -4.76 -12.33 -1.70
CA ASP A 270 -4.62 -12.78 -0.32
C ASP A 270 -4.72 -14.31 -0.27
N PRO A 271 -3.59 -15.02 -0.06
CA PRO A 271 -3.59 -16.48 -0.07
C PRO A 271 -4.42 -17.10 1.04
N ASP A 272 -4.72 -16.35 2.12
CA ASP A 272 -5.50 -16.81 3.27
C ASP A 272 -7.02 -16.58 3.09
N GLN A 273 -7.43 -15.90 2.01
CA GLN A 273 -8.82 -15.63 1.68
C GLN A 273 -9.14 -16.18 0.29
N SER A 274 -10.23 -16.93 0.16
CA SER A 274 -10.72 -17.39 -1.13
C SER A 274 -12.24 -17.56 -1.07
N ASP A 275 -12.92 -16.98 -2.04
CA ASP A 275 -14.36 -17.12 -2.23
C ASP A 275 -14.72 -18.30 -3.16
N LEU A 276 -13.72 -19.08 -3.60
CA LEU A 276 -13.96 -20.24 -4.45
C LEU A 276 -14.66 -21.38 -3.67
N PRO A 277 -15.66 -22.01 -4.27
CA PRO A 277 -16.29 -23.19 -3.69
C PRO A 277 -15.24 -24.28 -3.37
N GLY A 278 -15.32 -24.86 -2.16
CA GLY A 278 -14.35 -25.83 -1.67
C GLY A 278 -14.07 -26.99 -2.63
N GLY A 279 -12.80 -27.44 -2.68
CA GLY A 279 -12.34 -28.58 -3.46
C GLY A 279 -11.75 -28.27 -4.83
N ARG A 280 -11.71 -27.01 -5.26
CA ARG A 280 -10.96 -26.61 -6.49
C ARG A 280 -9.53 -26.19 -6.13
N PRO A 281 -8.52 -26.61 -6.93
CA PRO A 281 -7.16 -26.11 -6.76
C PRO A 281 -7.14 -24.60 -6.87
N LEU A 282 -6.54 -23.93 -5.88
CA LEU A 282 -6.37 -22.48 -5.85
C LEU A 282 -5.20 -22.10 -6.75
N GLY A 283 -5.45 -21.35 -7.83
CA GLY A 283 -4.42 -21.00 -8.81
C GLY A 283 -3.30 -20.15 -8.22
N LEU A 284 -3.63 -19.29 -7.23
CA LEU A 284 -2.61 -18.49 -6.55
C LEU A 284 -1.70 -19.39 -5.68
N ALA A 285 -2.26 -20.35 -4.95
CA ALA A 285 -1.48 -21.27 -4.12
C ALA A 285 -0.55 -22.15 -4.99
N GLU A 286 -1.05 -22.69 -6.09
CA GLU A 286 -0.27 -23.47 -7.05
C GLU A 286 0.88 -22.61 -7.64
N ALA A 287 0.61 -21.36 -8.04
CA ALA A 287 1.63 -20.46 -8.55
C ALA A 287 2.73 -20.15 -7.50
N MET A 288 2.34 -20.00 -6.23
CA MET A 288 3.29 -19.80 -5.12
C MET A 288 4.17 -21.02 -4.84
N GLU A 289 3.74 -22.19 -5.22
CA GLU A 289 4.52 -23.44 -5.06
C GLU A 289 5.48 -23.67 -6.23
N ILE A 290 5.02 -23.46 -7.48
CA ILE A 290 5.77 -23.91 -8.67
C ILE A 290 6.64 -22.83 -9.33
N LEU A 291 6.38 -21.51 -9.10
CA LEU A 291 7.10 -20.42 -9.77
C LEU A 291 8.29 -19.82 -9.01
N PRO A 292 8.50 -20.07 -7.71
CA PRO A 292 9.67 -19.51 -7.01
C PRO A 292 10.99 -19.94 -7.67
N GLY A 293 11.94 -19.00 -7.78
CA GLY A 293 13.26 -19.25 -8.33
C GLY A 293 13.34 -19.10 -9.86
N ILE A 294 12.24 -18.83 -10.55
CA ILE A 294 12.27 -18.48 -11.97
C ILE A 294 12.76 -17.04 -12.11
N GLU A 295 13.78 -16.82 -12.96
CA GLU A 295 14.31 -15.50 -13.26
C GLU A 295 13.22 -14.57 -13.83
N GLY A 296 13.20 -13.32 -13.38
CA GLY A 296 12.17 -12.35 -13.76
C GLY A 296 10.84 -12.46 -13.00
N ILE A 297 10.73 -13.40 -12.04
CA ILE A 297 9.56 -13.55 -11.17
C ILE A 297 9.93 -13.21 -9.72
N ALA A 298 9.16 -12.33 -9.09
CA ALA A 298 9.33 -11.98 -7.69
C ALA A 298 8.04 -12.16 -6.88
N PHE A 299 8.20 -12.54 -5.60
CA PHE A 299 7.11 -12.68 -4.64
C PHE A 299 7.32 -11.71 -3.47
N CYS A 300 6.40 -10.79 -3.29
CA CYS A 300 6.39 -9.82 -2.20
C CYS A 300 5.26 -10.14 -1.22
N ARG A 301 5.59 -10.32 0.06
CA ARG A 301 4.63 -10.64 1.11
C ARG A 301 4.35 -9.43 1.97
N PHE A 302 3.07 -9.15 2.15
CA PHE A 302 2.54 -8.17 3.08
C PHE A 302 1.95 -8.87 4.30
N THR A 303 2.00 -8.21 5.43
CA THR A 303 1.48 -8.71 6.71
C THR A 303 0.42 -7.75 7.27
N GLY A 304 -0.22 -8.12 8.36
CA GLY A 304 -1.13 -7.21 9.07
C GLY A 304 -0.49 -5.89 9.52
N ARG A 305 0.85 -5.85 9.66
CA ARG A 305 1.61 -4.63 10.01
C ARG A 305 1.67 -3.62 8.86
N ASP A 306 1.49 -4.09 7.63
CA ASP A 306 1.52 -3.27 6.41
C ASP A 306 0.14 -2.70 6.06
N VAL A 307 -0.88 -2.99 6.88
CA VAL A 307 -2.24 -2.49 6.66
C VAL A 307 -2.29 -0.99 6.92
N VAL A 308 -2.52 -0.24 5.86
CA VAL A 308 -2.65 1.22 5.87
C VAL A 308 -4.14 1.56 5.83
N ARG A 309 -4.76 1.64 7.01
CA ARG A 309 -6.20 1.93 7.14
C ARG A 309 -6.44 3.00 8.19
N HIS A 310 -7.61 3.63 8.10
CA HIS A 310 -8.08 4.56 9.13
C HIS A 310 -7.99 3.93 10.53
N ARG A 311 -7.53 4.69 11.53
CA ARG A 311 -7.33 4.22 12.92
C ARG A 311 -8.53 3.45 13.48
N LEU A 312 -9.75 3.95 13.22
CA LEU A 312 -10.98 3.29 13.65
C LEU A 312 -11.15 1.89 13.03
N VAL A 313 -10.86 1.73 11.73
CA VAL A 313 -11.00 0.44 11.05
C VAL A 313 -10.02 -0.59 11.62
N ARG A 314 -8.80 -0.17 11.97
CA ARG A 314 -7.82 -1.02 12.67
C ARG A 314 -8.37 -1.50 14.01
N HIS A 315 -8.89 -0.60 14.84
CA HIS A 315 -9.48 -0.95 16.14
C HIS A 315 -10.71 -1.88 15.99
N ILE A 316 -11.53 -1.68 14.96
CA ILE A 316 -12.65 -2.57 14.64
C ILE A 316 -12.14 -3.99 14.33
N LEU A 317 -11.16 -4.12 13.44
CA LEU A 317 -10.60 -5.42 13.07
C LEU A 317 -9.95 -6.14 14.26
N GLU A 318 -9.22 -5.41 15.11
CA GLU A 318 -8.65 -5.95 16.35
C GLU A 318 -9.74 -6.44 17.32
N ALA A 319 -10.85 -5.72 17.43
CA ALA A 319 -11.98 -6.11 18.27
C ALA A 319 -12.63 -7.41 17.76
N TYR A 320 -12.86 -7.52 16.44
CA TYR A 320 -13.38 -8.74 15.83
C TYR A 320 -12.41 -9.92 15.95
N GLY A 321 -11.11 -9.68 15.75
CA GLY A 321 -10.07 -10.70 15.92
C GLY A 321 -9.99 -11.24 17.34
N ARG A 322 -10.09 -10.38 18.37
CA ARG A 322 -10.16 -10.81 19.77
C ARG A 322 -11.38 -11.69 20.06
N LYS A 323 -12.55 -11.35 19.49
CA LYS A 323 -13.77 -12.17 19.65
C LYS A 323 -13.60 -13.54 19.01
N ALA A 324 -13.00 -13.62 17.84
CA ALA A 324 -12.74 -14.89 17.15
C ALA A 324 -11.75 -15.77 17.94
N ALA A 325 -10.69 -15.17 18.51
CA ALA A 325 -9.69 -15.89 19.33
C ALA A 325 -10.24 -16.39 20.68
N LEU A 326 -11.26 -15.73 21.24
CA LEU A 326 -11.88 -16.10 22.51
C LEU A 326 -12.97 -17.18 22.37
N GLY A 327 -13.21 -17.72 21.17
CA GLY A 327 -14.14 -18.84 20.96
C GLY A 327 -15.60 -18.55 21.38
N GLY A 328 -16.06 -17.29 21.19
CA GLY A 328 -17.40 -16.87 21.58
C GLY A 328 -18.48 -17.63 20.81
N PRO A 329 -19.61 -17.99 21.43
CA PRO A 329 -20.66 -18.80 20.86
C PRO A 329 -21.27 -18.11 19.62
N LYS A 330 -21.50 -18.90 18.59
CA LYS A 330 -22.32 -18.50 17.44
C LYS A 330 -23.75 -18.24 17.96
N GLY A 331 -24.16 -17.02 17.92
CA GLY A 331 -25.57 -16.67 18.07
C GLY A 331 -25.96 -16.02 19.41
N GLU A 332 -25.89 -14.70 19.46
CA GLU A 332 -26.90 -13.89 20.11
C GLU A 332 -27.16 -12.68 19.22
N VAL A 333 -28.35 -12.67 18.66
CA VAL A 333 -28.91 -11.55 17.89
C VAL A 333 -29.21 -10.45 18.90
N TRP A 334 -28.75 -9.25 18.65
CA TRP A 334 -29.12 -8.07 19.40
C TRP A 334 -30.61 -7.78 19.23
N PRO A 335 -31.26 -7.29 20.28
CA PRO A 335 -32.66 -6.89 20.22
C PRO A 335 -32.91 -5.68 19.32
#